data_9b88d062ae26807230a045fe7d8701ac
#
_entry.id   9b88d062ae26807230a045fe7d8701ac
#
_cell.length_a   1.000
_cell.length_b   1.000
_cell.length_c   1.000
_cell.angle_alpha   90.00
_cell.angle_beta   90.00
_cell.angle_gamma   90.00
#
_symmetry.space_group_name_H-M   'P 1'
#
loop_
_entity.id
_entity.type
_entity.pdbx_description
1 polymer ?
#
loop_
_entity_poly.entity_id
_entity_poly.type
_entity_poly.pdbx_seq_one_letter_code
_entity_poly.pdbx_strand_id
1 'polypeptide(L)'
;YGVVPVENSLEGSVHLTLDLLLESNLCVCGETELQIRHNLLAKQDTKINEIKQIFSHPQAFAQCRRFLEENLPQAEKIEVTSTARAVEMIRGNNQAAIGTELAAKIYNVEILAKNVEDNPNNFTRFFILGHKDHTPTSKDKTSIIFSVHHKPGALYRAMKCFASRKLNLTRIESRPIKGKPWEYVFYLDFEGHRCDPKCQEALEDLKKKSLFLKVIGSYPKAR
;
A
#
# COMPACT_ATOMS: atom_id res chain seq x y z
N TYR A 1 -9.85 -15.54 -0.15
CA TYR A 1 -9.46 -14.14 -0.35
C TYR A 1 -8.05 -13.92 0.17
N GLY A 2 -7.32 -13.01 -0.48
CA GLY A 2 -6.04 -12.49 -0.02
C GLY A 2 -6.10 -10.98 0.19
N VAL A 3 -5.27 -10.44 1.10
CA VAL A 3 -5.14 -9.00 1.30
C VAL A 3 -3.69 -8.62 1.08
N VAL A 4 -3.43 -7.66 0.20
CA VAL A 4 -2.09 -7.24 -0.17
C VAL A 4 -1.96 -5.72 -0.15
N PRO A 5 -0.86 -5.14 0.37
CA PRO A 5 -0.63 -3.71 0.32
C PRO A 5 -0.34 -3.28 -1.12
N VAL A 6 -0.90 -2.17 -1.57
CA VAL A 6 -0.71 -1.66 -2.93
C VAL A 6 -0.06 -0.28 -2.96
N GLU A 7 -0.31 0.53 -1.94
CA GLU A 7 0.15 1.90 -1.87
C GLU A 7 0.23 2.39 -0.42
N ASN A 8 1.26 3.14 -0.09
CA ASN A 8 1.37 3.86 1.17
C ASN A 8 1.43 5.36 0.88
N SER A 9 0.72 6.17 1.67
CA SER A 9 0.59 7.61 1.45
C SER A 9 1.89 8.40 1.58
N LEU A 10 2.91 7.86 2.25
CA LEU A 10 4.22 8.49 2.43
C LEU A 10 5.28 7.92 1.50
N GLU A 11 5.22 6.62 1.20
CA GLU A 11 6.28 5.92 0.46
C GLU A 11 5.90 5.56 -0.98
N GLY A 12 4.62 5.75 -1.32
CA GLY A 12 4.12 5.46 -2.66
C GLY A 12 3.78 4.00 -2.88
N SER A 13 3.96 3.53 -4.09
CA SER A 13 3.49 2.22 -4.55
C SER A 13 4.30 1.04 -4.04
N VAL A 14 3.62 -0.05 -3.66
CA VAL A 14 4.25 -1.33 -3.32
C VAL A 14 4.56 -2.10 -4.60
N HIS A 15 5.77 -1.90 -5.10
CA HIS A 15 6.21 -2.37 -6.41
C HIS A 15 6.08 -3.87 -6.61
N LEU A 16 6.41 -4.67 -5.58
CA LEU A 16 6.29 -6.13 -5.65
C LEU A 16 4.85 -6.58 -5.90
N THR A 17 3.89 -5.96 -5.21
CA THR A 17 2.46 -6.25 -5.41
C THR A 17 2.03 -5.93 -6.85
N LEU A 18 2.46 -4.79 -7.38
CA LEU A 18 2.14 -4.40 -8.76
C LEU A 18 2.71 -5.40 -9.77
N ASP A 19 3.98 -5.78 -9.63
CA ASP A 19 4.62 -6.74 -10.51
C ASP A 19 3.88 -8.10 -10.50
N LEU A 20 3.50 -8.59 -9.31
CA LEU A 20 2.75 -9.84 -9.17
C LEU A 20 1.32 -9.75 -9.74
N LEU A 21 0.65 -8.61 -9.63
CA LEU A 21 -0.68 -8.41 -10.22
C LEU A 21 -0.67 -8.45 -11.74
N LEU A 22 0.44 -8.06 -12.38
CA LEU A 22 0.59 -8.17 -13.83
C LEU A 22 0.48 -9.63 -14.30
N GLU A 23 1.11 -10.55 -13.56
CA GLU A 23 1.20 -11.97 -13.90
C GLU A 23 0.04 -12.80 -13.33
N SER A 24 -0.59 -12.35 -12.24
CA SER A 24 -1.64 -13.06 -11.51
C SER A 24 -2.95 -13.15 -12.28
N ASN A 25 -3.67 -14.25 -12.13
CA ASN A 25 -5.05 -14.42 -12.60
C ASN A 25 -6.11 -14.07 -11.54
N LEU A 26 -5.69 -13.55 -10.38
CA LEU A 26 -6.62 -13.10 -9.35
C LEU A 26 -7.22 -11.75 -9.73
N CYS A 27 -8.44 -11.51 -9.24
CA CYS A 27 -9.13 -10.24 -9.40
C CYS A 27 -9.06 -9.42 -8.10
N VAL A 28 -8.97 -8.11 -8.24
CA VAL A 28 -9.22 -7.19 -7.13
C VAL A 28 -10.74 -7.11 -6.95
N CYS A 29 -11.25 -7.60 -5.83
CA CYS A 29 -12.67 -7.59 -5.51
C CYS A 29 -13.06 -6.63 -4.38
N GLY A 30 -12.09 -5.90 -3.83
CA GLY A 30 -12.28 -4.89 -2.81
C GLY A 30 -11.00 -4.11 -2.54
N GLU A 31 -11.16 -3.01 -1.84
CA GLU A 31 -10.04 -2.26 -1.26
C GLU A 31 -10.36 -1.85 0.17
N THR A 32 -9.33 -1.61 0.96
CA THR A 32 -9.43 -1.02 2.29
C THR A 32 -8.23 -0.13 2.55
N GLU A 33 -8.41 0.86 3.42
CA GLU A 33 -7.35 1.75 3.87
C GLU A 33 -7.16 1.59 5.38
N LEU A 34 -5.90 1.49 5.80
CA LEU A 34 -5.55 1.38 7.20
C LEU A 34 -4.60 2.52 7.58
N GLN A 35 -4.96 3.27 8.60
CA GLN A 35 -4.05 4.23 9.19
C GLN A 35 -2.94 3.49 9.93
N ILE A 36 -1.70 3.82 9.62
CA ILE A 36 -0.53 3.22 10.25
C ILE A 36 -0.18 4.03 11.49
N ARG A 37 -0.23 3.37 12.64
CA ARG A 37 0.15 3.91 13.94
C ARG A 37 1.29 3.10 14.53
N HIS A 38 2.28 3.80 15.02
CA HIS A 38 3.43 3.21 15.69
C HIS A 38 3.40 3.54 17.18
N ASN A 39 3.69 2.54 18.00
CA ASN A 39 3.76 2.71 19.45
C ASN A 39 5.09 2.15 19.95
N LEU A 40 5.63 2.73 21.01
CA LEU A 40 6.75 2.15 21.75
C LEU A 40 6.20 1.11 22.72
N LEU A 41 6.61 -0.12 22.55
CA LEU A 41 6.14 -1.29 23.28
C LEU A 41 7.28 -1.89 24.11
N ALA A 42 7.00 -2.30 25.35
CA ALA A 42 7.98 -2.97 26.20
C ALA A 42 7.28 -3.93 27.18
N LYS A 43 8.05 -4.65 27.98
CA LYS A 43 7.51 -5.44 29.09
C LYS A 43 6.93 -4.53 30.17
N GLN A 44 6.05 -5.11 30.97
CA GLN A 44 5.50 -4.48 32.20
C GLN A 44 6.62 -3.90 33.06
N ASP A 45 6.32 -2.78 33.71
CA ASP A 45 7.23 -2.07 34.60
C ASP A 45 8.52 -1.52 33.97
N THR A 46 8.66 -1.56 32.63
CA THR A 46 9.81 -0.96 31.94
C THR A 46 9.68 0.56 31.92
N LYS A 47 10.74 1.26 32.33
CA LYS A 47 10.82 2.72 32.21
C LYS A 47 11.55 3.12 30.94
N ILE A 48 11.10 4.20 30.29
CA ILE A 48 11.66 4.66 29.02
C ILE A 48 13.17 4.91 29.15
N ASN A 49 13.63 5.50 30.23
CA ASN A 49 15.06 5.80 30.48
C ASN A 49 15.94 4.56 30.74
N GLU A 50 15.36 3.39 30.94
CA GLU A 50 16.08 2.13 31.14
C GLU A 50 16.28 1.36 29.83
N ILE A 51 15.63 1.79 28.73
CA ILE A 51 15.70 1.13 27.43
C ILE A 51 17.09 1.33 26.82
N LYS A 52 17.75 0.21 26.50
CA LYS A 52 19.07 0.18 25.84
C LYS A 52 19.00 -0.35 24.41
N GLN A 53 17.96 -1.12 24.09
CA GLN A 53 17.80 -1.73 22.77
C GLN A 53 16.36 -1.57 22.27
N ILE A 54 16.21 -1.22 20.99
CA ILE A 54 14.91 -1.06 20.33
C ILE A 54 14.91 -1.90 19.06
N PHE A 55 13.91 -2.75 18.93
CA PHE A 55 13.69 -3.59 17.74
C PHE A 55 12.63 -2.97 16.84
N SER A 56 12.85 -2.91 15.54
CA SER A 56 11.80 -2.64 14.55
C SER A 56 12.24 -2.93 13.13
N HIS A 57 11.29 -2.83 12.20
CA HIS A 57 11.58 -2.77 10.78
C HIS A 57 12.25 -1.42 10.43
N PRO A 58 13.24 -1.38 9.49
CA PRO A 58 13.93 -0.15 9.11
C PRO A 58 13.00 1.01 8.78
N GLN A 59 11.91 0.73 8.07
CA GLN A 59 10.89 1.70 7.71
C GLN A 59 10.20 2.32 8.93
N ALA A 60 9.86 1.53 9.95
CA ALA A 60 9.25 2.05 11.17
C ALA A 60 10.22 2.91 11.97
N PHE A 61 11.51 2.58 11.98
CA PHE A 61 12.55 3.44 12.56
C PHE A 61 12.63 4.79 11.85
N ALA A 62 12.60 4.80 10.50
CA ALA A 62 12.61 6.03 9.73
C ALA A 62 11.36 6.90 9.99
N GLN A 63 10.19 6.28 10.16
CA GLN A 63 8.93 6.96 10.43
C GLN A 63 8.77 7.45 11.87
N CYS A 64 9.61 6.99 12.81
CA CYS A 64 9.61 7.38 14.23
C CYS A 64 10.91 8.08 14.64
N ARG A 65 11.65 8.61 13.67
CA ARG A 65 13.01 9.09 13.88
C ARG A 65 13.09 10.18 14.94
N ARG A 66 12.25 11.21 14.86
CA ARG A 66 12.25 12.35 15.78
C ARG A 66 11.99 11.91 17.22
N PHE A 67 10.94 11.10 17.42
CA PHE A 67 10.63 10.57 18.76
C PHE A 67 11.83 9.81 19.36
N LEU A 68 12.49 8.97 18.56
CA LEU A 68 13.64 8.17 19.03
C LEU A 68 14.86 9.03 19.36
N GLU A 69 15.14 10.05 18.55
CA GLU A 69 16.26 10.98 18.79
C GLU A 69 16.05 11.83 20.05
N GLU A 70 14.81 12.23 20.33
CA GLU A 70 14.46 13.05 21.50
C GLU A 70 14.39 12.26 22.81
N ASN A 71 13.85 11.03 22.77
CA ASN A 71 13.54 10.27 23.98
C ASN A 71 14.49 9.09 24.27
N LEU A 72 15.13 8.55 23.24
CA LEU A 72 15.96 7.33 23.31
C LEU A 72 17.26 7.46 22.49
N PRO A 73 18.01 8.58 22.59
CA PRO A 73 19.16 8.85 21.73
C PRO A 73 20.31 7.85 21.91
N GLN A 74 20.38 7.18 23.08
CA GLN A 74 21.46 6.23 23.42
C GLN A 74 21.05 4.77 23.21
N ALA A 75 19.79 4.49 22.83
CA ALA A 75 19.34 3.13 22.61
C ALA A 75 19.84 2.59 21.27
N GLU A 76 20.38 1.37 21.31
CA GLU A 76 20.80 0.64 20.10
C GLU A 76 19.57 0.26 19.26
N LYS A 77 19.56 0.61 17.98
CA LYS A 77 18.49 0.27 17.03
C LYS A 77 18.83 -1.05 16.33
N ILE A 78 18.03 -2.08 16.56
CA ILE A 78 18.20 -3.42 15.97
C ILE A 78 17.13 -3.66 14.92
N GLU A 79 17.55 -3.74 13.68
CA GLU A 79 16.67 -3.95 12.54
C GLU A 79 16.21 -5.40 12.44
N VAL A 80 14.92 -5.59 12.18
CA VAL A 80 14.28 -6.89 12.00
C VAL A 80 13.31 -6.86 10.81
N THR A 81 12.89 -8.03 10.37
CA THR A 81 12.10 -8.20 9.13
C THR A 81 10.66 -7.69 9.20
N SER A 82 10.10 -7.48 10.41
CA SER A 82 8.75 -6.92 10.59
C SER A 82 8.57 -6.32 11.99
N THR A 83 7.62 -5.40 12.13
CA THR A 83 7.23 -4.83 13.43
C THR A 83 6.65 -5.88 14.38
N ALA A 84 5.96 -6.90 13.87
CA ALA A 84 5.47 -8.02 14.69
C ALA A 84 6.63 -8.83 15.25
N ARG A 85 7.62 -9.16 14.41
CA ARG A 85 8.86 -9.86 14.84
C ARG A 85 9.62 -9.04 15.88
N ALA A 86 9.64 -7.72 15.74
CA ALA A 86 10.27 -6.83 16.72
C ALA A 86 9.68 -7.01 18.12
N VAL A 87 8.36 -7.02 18.25
CA VAL A 87 7.67 -7.21 19.54
C VAL A 87 7.93 -8.59 20.11
N GLU A 88 7.93 -9.62 19.26
CA GLU A 88 8.24 -11.00 19.67
C GLU A 88 9.65 -11.14 20.26
N MET A 89 10.59 -10.28 19.87
CA MET A 89 11.98 -10.36 20.33
C MET A 89 12.24 -9.74 21.70
N ILE A 90 11.30 -9.01 22.28
CA ILE A 90 11.47 -8.42 23.61
C ILE A 90 11.62 -9.53 24.68
N ARG A 91 12.77 -9.54 25.41
CA ARG A 91 13.06 -10.53 26.45
C ARG A 91 13.25 -9.91 27.83
N GLY A 92 13.79 -8.68 27.90
CA GLY A 92 14.15 -7.99 29.15
C GLY A 92 13.54 -6.61 29.27
N ASN A 93 13.59 -6.04 30.49
CA ASN A 93 13.06 -4.71 30.77
C ASN A 93 13.92 -3.56 30.22
N ASN A 94 15.10 -3.84 29.68
CA ASN A 94 15.93 -2.87 28.98
C ASN A 94 15.71 -2.89 27.44
N GLN A 95 14.65 -3.56 26.96
CA GLN A 95 14.34 -3.77 25.55
C GLN A 95 12.94 -3.25 25.23
N ALA A 96 12.82 -2.61 24.08
CA ALA A 96 11.55 -2.14 23.53
C ALA A 96 11.42 -2.49 22.05
N ALA A 97 10.23 -2.32 21.51
CA ALA A 97 9.99 -2.40 20.07
C ALA A 97 9.05 -1.29 19.60
N ILE A 98 9.20 -0.88 18.34
CA ILE A 98 8.16 -0.11 17.67
C ILE A 98 7.22 -1.09 16.99
N GLY A 99 5.93 -0.99 17.36
CA GLY A 99 4.91 -1.91 16.87
C GLY A 99 3.50 -1.33 16.94
N THR A 100 2.52 -2.15 16.58
CA THR A 100 1.10 -1.80 16.60
C THR A 100 0.47 -2.10 17.96
N GLU A 101 -0.66 -1.45 18.28
CA GLU A 101 -1.46 -1.79 19.46
C GLU A 101 -1.95 -3.24 19.45
N LEU A 102 -2.24 -3.78 18.27
CA LEU A 102 -2.61 -5.18 18.12
C LEU A 102 -1.46 -6.12 18.53
N ALA A 103 -0.23 -5.81 18.12
CA ALA A 103 0.94 -6.58 18.53
C ALA A 103 1.15 -6.52 20.06
N ALA A 104 0.91 -5.37 20.68
CA ALA A 104 0.98 -5.25 22.13
C ALA A 104 0.02 -6.22 22.83
N LYS A 105 -1.22 -6.32 22.35
CA LYS A 105 -2.23 -7.26 22.88
C LYS A 105 -1.84 -8.72 22.66
N ILE A 106 -1.38 -9.07 21.46
CA ILE A 106 -1.03 -10.46 21.11
C ILE A 106 0.17 -10.97 21.93
N TYR A 107 1.20 -10.14 22.09
CA TYR A 107 2.43 -10.53 22.79
C TYR A 107 2.44 -10.17 24.27
N ASN A 108 1.33 -9.65 24.81
CA ASN A 108 1.15 -9.25 26.22
C ASN A 108 2.29 -8.32 26.71
N VAL A 109 2.52 -7.26 25.96
CA VAL A 109 3.46 -6.17 26.30
C VAL A 109 2.71 -4.86 26.48
N GLU A 110 3.30 -3.92 27.23
CA GLU A 110 2.71 -2.60 27.48
C GLU A 110 3.07 -1.59 26.39
N ILE A 111 2.19 -0.61 26.23
CA ILE A 111 2.42 0.56 25.39
C ILE A 111 3.00 1.67 26.28
N LEU A 112 4.29 1.93 26.15
CA LEU A 112 4.96 3.00 26.91
C LEU A 112 4.71 4.39 26.30
N ALA A 113 4.60 4.49 24.97
CA ALA A 113 4.23 5.71 24.27
C ALA A 113 3.38 5.36 23.04
N LYS A 114 2.30 6.13 22.84
CA LYS A 114 1.40 5.97 21.69
C LYS A 114 1.73 6.97 20.60
N ASN A 115 1.45 6.56 19.34
CA ASN A 115 1.52 7.42 18.16
C ASN A 115 2.88 8.12 18.04
N VAL A 116 3.95 7.33 18.09
CA VAL A 116 5.34 7.82 18.06
C VAL A 116 5.84 8.09 16.65
N GLU A 117 4.98 7.91 15.64
CA GLU A 117 5.28 8.25 14.26
C GLU A 117 5.42 9.77 14.04
N ASP A 118 6.37 10.20 13.23
CA ASP A 118 6.64 11.59 12.90
C ASP A 118 5.52 12.24 12.09
N ASN A 119 4.81 11.46 11.29
CA ASN A 119 3.68 11.91 10.46
C ASN A 119 2.41 11.10 10.76
N PRO A 120 1.38 11.70 11.39
CA PRO A 120 0.13 11.01 11.70
C PRO A 120 -0.74 10.68 10.47
N ASN A 121 -0.47 11.31 9.31
CA ASN A 121 -1.21 11.09 8.06
C ASN A 121 -0.59 9.95 7.23
N ASN A 122 -0.23 8.84 7.89
CA ASN A 122 0.29 7.64 7.26
C ASN A 122 -0.84 6.63 7.07
N PHE A 123 -1.19 6.35 5.81
CA PHE A 123 -2.21 5.40 5.42
C PHE A 123 -1.63 4.39 4.43
N THR A 124 -1.98 3.14 4.60
CA THR A 124 -1.70 2.09 3.61
C THR A 124 -3.00 1.61 3.00
N ARG A 125 -3.07 1.63 1.68
CA ARG A 125 -4.16 1.08 0.89
C ARG A 125 -3.85 -0.38 0.56
N PHE A 126 -4.82 -1.24 0.76
CA PHE A 126 -4.75 -2.66 0.47
C PHE A 126 -5.78 -3.05 -0.58
N PHE A 127 -5.41 -3.98 -1.47
CA PHE A 127 -6.36 -4.69 -2.31
C PHE A 127 -6.80 -5.98 -1.64
N ILE A 128 -8.08 -6.29 -1.80
CA ILE A 128 -8.64 -7.61 -1.47
C ILE A 128 -8.72 -8.38 -2.78
N LEU A 129 -8.00 -9.51 -2.82
CA LEU A 129 -7.90 -10.37 -3.99
C LEU A 129 -8.83 -11.56 -3.87
N GLY A 130 -9.46 -11.93 -4.98
CA GLY A 130 -10.33 -13.09 -5.10
C GLY A 130 -10.31 -13.66 -6.51
N HIS A 131 -11.17 -14.63 -6.79
CA HIS A 131 -11.26 -15.26 -8.10
C HIS A 131 -12.29 -14.59 -9.03
N LYS A 132 -13.12 -13.71 -8.48
CA LYS A 132 -14.18 -12.98 -9.21
C LYS A 132 -14.23 -11.53 -8.76
N ASP A 133 -14.67 -10.66 -9.65
CA ASP A 133 -15.01 -9.27 -9.36
C ASP A 133 -16.14 -9.16 -8.34
N HIS A 134 -16.22 -8.01 -7.73
CA HIS A 134 -17.43 -7.60 -7.00
C HIS A 134 -18.56 -7.24 -7.98
N THR A 135 -19.80 -7.48 -7.59
CA THR A 135 -20.97 -6.97 -8.33
C THR A 135 -21.03 -5.43 -8.26
N PRO A 136 -21.56 -4.76 -9.32
CA PRO A 136 -21.66 -3.30 -9.32
C PRO A 136 -22.36 -2.76 -8.08
N THR A 137 -21.81 -1.67 -7.56
CA THR A 137 -22.40 -0.83 -6.52
C THR A 137 -22.57 0.59 -7.04
N SER A 138 -23.01 1.53 -6.22
CA SER A 138 -23.13 2.93 -6.64
C SER A 138 -21.82 3.72 -6.53
N LYS A 139 -20.78 3.13 -5.90
CA LYS A 139 -19.49 3.79 -5.62
C LYS A 139 -18.35 2.80 -5.83
N ASP A 140 -18.03 2.57 -7.09
CA ASP A 140 -17.02 1.61 -7.49
C ASP A 140 -15.77 2.28 -8.04
N LYS A 141 -14.68 1.53 -8.00
CA LYS A 141 -13.45 1.75 -8.74
C LYS A 141 -13.16 0.56 -9.64
N THR A 142 -12.46 0.83 -10.73
CA THR A 142 -11.89 -0.19 -11.59
C THR A 142 -10.39 0.03 -11.69
N SER A 143 -9.62 -1.04 -11.48
CA SER A 143 -8.17 -1.05 -11.67
C SER A 143 -7.79 -1.81 -12.93
N ILE A 144 -6.88 -1.23 -13.70
CA ILE A 144 -6.40 -1.78 -14.96
C ILE A 144 -4.88 -1.71 -15.06
N ILE A 145 -4.32 -2.59 -15.88
CA ILE A 145 -2.93 -2.55 -16.31
C ILE A 145 -2.92 -2.46 -17.83
N PHE A 146 -2.18 -1.52 -18.40
CA PHE A 146 -2.09 -1.39 -19.86
C PHE A 146 -0.70 -0.94 -20.30
N SER A 147 -0.37 -1.15 -21.55
CA SER A 147 0.81 -0.60 -22.19
C SER A 147 0.46 0.07 -23.51
N VAL A 148 1.23 1.08 -23.89
CA VAL A 148 1.05 1.82 -25.14
C VAL A 148 2.34 1.86 -25.92
N HIS A 149 2.26 2.13 -27.23
CA HIS A 149 3.45 2.35 -28.04
C HIS A 149 4.30 3.48 -27.48
N HIS A 150 5.62 3.30 -27.47
CA HIS A 150 6.56 4.34 -27.06
C HIS A 150 6.66 5.43 -28.15
N LYS A 151 5.65 6.29 -28.22
CA LYS A 151 5.53 7.40 -29.19
C LYS A 151 4.97 8.65 -28.52
N PRO A 152 5.37 9.85 -28.98
CA PRO A 152 4.81 11.11 -28.45
C PRO A 152 3.29 11.12 -28.47
N GLY A 153 2.67 11.52 -27.34
CA GLY A 153 1.23 11.61 -27.17
C GLY A 153 0.50 10.27 -26.98
N ALA A 154 1.19 9.11 -26.91
CA ALA A 154 0.50 7.82 -26.74
C ALA A 154 -0.23 7.74 -25.41
N LEU A 155 0.40 8.12 -24.29
CA LEU A 155 -0.24 8.15 -22.98
C LEU A 155 -1.39 9.18 -22.94
N TYR A 156 -1.21 10.36 -23.54
CA TYR A 156 -2.28 11.36 -23.64
C TYR A 156 -3.52 10.77 -24.34
N ARG A 157 -3.35 10.08 -25.47
CA ARG A 157 -4.46 9.44 -26.19
C ARG A 157 -5.16 8.36 -25.36
N ALA A 158 -4.42 7.63 -24.53
CA ALA A 158 -4.98 6.68 -23.57
C ALA A 158 -5.82 7.39 -22.51
N MET A 159 -5.28 8.45 -21.87
CA MET A 159 -6.01 9.21 -20.85
C MET A 159 -7.23 9.92 -21.41
N LYS A 160 -7.21 10.34 -22.67
CA LYS A 160 -8.35 10.95 -23.34
C LYS A 160 -9.59 10.02 -23.38
N CYS A 161 -9.42 8.70 -23.36
CA CYS A 161 -10.52 7.74 -23.32
C CYS A 161 -11.41 7.93 -22.07
N PHE A 162 -10.79 8.23 -20.96
CA PHE A 162 -11.47 8.49 -19.68
C PHE A 162 -11.96 9.93 -19.56
N ALA A 163 -11.10 10.89 -19.88
CA ALA A 163 -11.40 12.32 -19.76
C ALA A 163 -12.63 12.73 -20.61
N SER A 164 -12.75 12.23 -21.85
CA SER A 164 -13.88 12.53 -22.73
C SER A 164 -15.22 12.02 -22.20
N ARG A 165 -15.20 11.04 -21.27
CA ARG A 165 -16.38 10.45 -20.61
C ARG A 165 -16.58 10.93 -19.18
N LYS A 166 -15.75 11.91 -18.75
CA LYS A 166 -15.76 12.46 -17.39
C LYS A 166 -15.55 11.38 -16.30
N LEU A 167 -14.76 10.35 -16.61
CA LEU A 167 -14.33 9.34 -15.64
C LEU A 167 -13.12 9.89 -14.87
N ASN A 168 -13.26 9.95 -13.54
CA ASN A 168 -12.20 10.44 -12.67
C ASN A 168 -11.12 9.38 -12.49
N LEU A 169 -9.85 9.75 -12.70
CA LEU A 169 -8.69 8.89 -12.45
C LEU A 169 -8.21 9.13 -11.02
N THR A 170 -8.08 8.05 -10.24
CA THR A 170 -7.67 8.14 -8.84
C THR A 170 -6.21 7.75 -8.61
N ARG A 171 -5.61 7.04 -9.57
CA ARG A 171 -4.19 6.64 -9.53
C ARG A 171 -3.67 6.40 -10.93
N ILE A 172 -2.41 6.75 -11.15
CA ILE A 172 -1.63 6.30 -12.30
C ILE A 172 -0.18 6.07 -11.87
N GLU A 173 0.35 4.92 -12.21
CA GLU A 173 1.72 4.52 -11.91
C GLU A 173 2.35 3.89 -13.14
N SER A 174 3.56 4.29 -13.51
CA SER A 174 4.32 3.68 -14.62
C SER A 174 5.41 2.76 -14.09
N ARG A 175 5.54 1.57 -14.67
CA ARG A 175 6.56 0.59 -14.30
C ARG A 175 7.27 0.07 -15.54
N PRO A 176 8.61 -0.04 -15.52
CA PRO A 176 9.33 -0.69 -16.61
C PRO A 176 8.98 -2.18 -16.67
N ILE A 177 8.85 -2.71 -17.88
CA ILE A 177 8.63 -4.15 -18.09
C ILE A 177 9.97 -4.87 -17.90
N LYS A 178 10.03 -5.86 -17.01
CA LYS A 178 11.22 -6.68 -16.80
C LYS A 178 11.64 -7.36 -18.10
N GLY A 179 12.90 -7.25 -18.45
CA GLY A 179 13.44 -7.85 -19.68
C GLY A 179 13.16 -7.10 -20.98
N LYS A 180 12.47 -5.95 -20.94
CA LYS A 180 12.20 -5.11 -22.10
C LYS A 180 12.63 -3.67 -21.83
N PRO A 181 13.86 -3.28 -22.18
CA PRO A 181 14.36 -1.92 -21.95
C PRO A 181 13.43 -0.88 -22.59
N TRP A 182 13.12 0.18 -21.85
CA TRP A 182 12.33 1.33 -22.29
C TRP A 182 10.86 1.05 -22.63
N GLU A 183 10.35 -0.17 -22.38
CA GLU A 183 8.93 -0.47 -22.44
C GLU A 183 8.32 -0.36 -21.03
N TYR A 184 7.11 0.22 -20.96
CA TYR A 184 6.41 0.50 -19.70
C TYR A 184 5.01 -0.09 -19.71
N VAL A 185 4.59 -0.57 -18.54
CA VAL A 185 3.18 -0.80 -18.19
C VAL A 185 2.71 0.30 -17.29
N PHE A 186 1.42 0.65 -17.42
CA PHE A 186 0.74 1.63 -16.61
C PHE A 186 -0.32 0.93 -15.77
N TYR A 187 -0.29 1.16 -14.47
CA TYR A 187 -1.34 0.79 -13.53
C TYR A 187 -2.22 2.01 -13.36
N LEU A 188 -3.51 1.87 -13.55
CA LEU A 188 -4.46 2.96 -13.50
C LEU A 188 -5.71 2.54 -12.77
N ASP A 189 -6.17 3.38 -11.85
CA ASP A 189 -7.43 3.24 -11.15
C ASP A 189 -8.36 4.39 -11.55
N PHE A 190 -9.61 4.08 -11.85
CA PHE A 190 -10.63 5.08 -12.15
C PHE A 190 -11.95 4.78 -11.43
N GLU A 191 -12.76 5.81 -11.21
CA GLU A 191 -14.06 5.70 -10.58
C GLU A 191 -15.08 5.17 -11.59
N GLY A 192 -15.90 4.20 -11.16
CA GLY A 192 -16.91 3.50 -11.92
C GLY A 192 -16.61 1.99 -12.04
N HIS A 193 -17.67 1.23 -12.25
CA HIS A 193 -17.60 -0.21 -12.46
C HIS A 193 -17.41 -0.53 -13.95
N ARG A 194 -16.60 -1.54 -14.30
CA ARG A 194 -16.37 -1.91 -15.71
C ARG A 194 -17.64 -2.30 -16.50
N CYS A 195 -18.74 -2.64 -15.80
CA CYS A 195 -20.03 -2.91 -16.42
C CYS A 195 -20.86 -1.65 -16.70
N ASP A 196 -20.44 -0.48 -16.20
CA ASP A 196 -21.12 0.77 -16.52
C ASP A 196 -20.87 1.15 -17.98
N PRO A 197 -21.89 1.60 -18.74
CA PRO A 197 -21.76 1.89 -20.17
C PRO A 197 -20.58 2.81 -20.51
N LYS A 198 -20.41 3.91 -19.75
CA LYS A 198 -19.30 4.86 -19.94
C LYS A 198 -17.93 4.21 -19.71
N CYS A 199 -17.84 3.31 -18.72
CA CYS A 199 -16.60 2.60 -18.41
C CYS A 199 -16.28 1.55 -19.47
N GLN A 200 -17.29 0.82 -19.96
CA GLN A 200 -17.12 -0.13 -21.06
C GLN A 200 -16.59 0.56 -22.32
N GLU A 201 -17.24 1.65 -22.74
CA GLU A 201 -16.79 2.42 -23.91
C GLU A 201 -15.35 2.95 -23.74
N ALA A 202 -14.98 3.42 -22.53
CA ALA A 202 -13.63 3.90 -22.25
C ALA A 202 -12.60 2.78 -22.37
N LEU A 203 -12.91 1.60 -21.84
CA LEU A 203 -12.05 0.42 -21.89
C LEU A 203 -11.91 -0.13 -23.32
N GLU A 204 -12.99 -0.15 -24.10
CA GLU A 204 -12.96 -0.53 -25.53
C GLU A 204 -12.08 0.41 -26.35
N ASP A 205 -12.22 1.73 -26.14
CA ASP A 205 -11.41 2.72 -26.82
C ASP A 205 -9.93 2.65 -26.40
N LEU A 206 -9.65 2.40 -25.10
CA LEU A 206 -8.32 2.17 -24.60
C LEU A 206 -7.70 0.91 -25.22
N LYS A 207 -8.47 -0.18 -25.33
CA LYS A 207 -8.02 -1.44 -25.95
C LYS A 207 -7.53 -1.23 -27.38
N LYS A 208 -8.21 -0.40 -28.17
CA LYS A 208 -7.82 -0.06 -29.56
C LYS A 208 -6.51 0.75 -29.63
N LYS A 209 -6.12 1.43 -28.55
CA LYS A 209 -4.96 2.34 -28.50
C LYS A 209 -3.77 1.76 -27.72
N SER A 210 -3.97 0.63 -27.03
CA SER A 210 -2.96 -0.05 -26.24
C SER A 210 -2.41 -1.29 -26.94
N LEU A 211 -1.17 -1.65 -26.61
CA LEU A 211 -0.55 -2.92 -26.98
C LEU A 211 -1.07 -4.06 -26.12
N PHE A 212 -1.42 -3.74 -24.89
CA PHE A 212 -1.89 -4.67 -23.89
C PHE A 212 -2.88 -3.95 -22.97
N LEU A 213 -3.94 -4.61 -22.59
CA LEU A 213 -4.91 -4.15 -21.58
C LEU A 213 -5.40 -5.33 -20.75
N LYS A 214 -5.27 -5.23 -19.45
CA LYS A 214 -5.79 -6.17 -18.46
C LYS A 214 -6.64 -5.41 -17.44
N VAL A 215 -7.90 -5.74 -17.31
CA VAL A 215 -8.73 -5.29 -16.18
C VAL A 215 -8.46 -6.22 -15.02
N ILE A 216 -7.87 -5.70 -13.94
CA ILE A 216 -7.53 -6.51 -12.77
C ILE A 216 -8.65 -6.57 -11.74
N GLY A 217 -9.68 -5.73 -11.86
CA GLY A 217 -10.90 -5.84 -11.08
C GLY A 217 -11.72 -4.57 -11.02
N SER A 218 -13.01 -4.74 -10.70
CA SER A 218 -13.94 -3.68 -10.33
C SER A 218 -14.52 -3.99 -8.96
N TYR A 219 -14.54 -3.00 -8.06
CA TYR A 219 -14.79 -3.22 -6.64
C TYR A 219 -15.31 -1.96 -5.96
N PRO A 220 -16.02 -2.09 -4.81
CA PRO A 220 -16.47 -0.96 -4.03
C PRO A 220 -15.28 -0.11 -3.56
N LYS A 221 -15.40 1.21 -3.70
CA LYS A 221 -14.42 2.19 -3.20
C LYS A 221 -14.35 2.12 -1.67
N ALA A 222 -13.15 2.13 -1.10
CA ALA A 222 -12.94 2.29 0.34
C ALA A 222 -13.64 3.57 0.85
N ARG A 223 -14.13 3.51 2.08
CA ARG A 223 -14.85 4.62 2.73
C ARG A 223 -13.90 5.65 3.28
#